data_a44d08eb35229b48c7d313ea84d5ee1b
#
_entry.id   a44d08eb35229b48c7d313ea84d5ee1b
#
_cell.length_a   1.000
_cell.length_b   1.000
_cell.length_c   1.000
_cell.angle_alpha   90.00
_cell.angle_beta   90.00
_cell.angle_gamma   90.00
#
_symmetry.space_group_name_H-M   'P 1'
#
loop_
_entity.id
_entity.type
_entity.pdbx_description
1 polymer ?
#
loop_
_entity_poly.entity_id
_entity_poly.type
_entity_poly.pdbx_seq_one_letter_code
_entity_poly.pdbx_strand_id
1 'polypeptide(L)'
;MKRQPKKLLSIFLVLFLFLFICSCSIWSEDSVTDSDATYLPLDDSEYPYADLPRLVIETDNFRQINNKETKVPAHFQFYGKSKPSGPIQDLTIRGRGNSSFVMTKYGYKINLAEKISMLGMSKDKEWDLVSNFRDKSMVQNYITYQLAGILGDEYHPQCKFLELFLNRQYQGIYLLVEHVKVSKNRINIAKNDSSFLFEKTTETSTNGVLFTSSLNYIFKFDQPKEPSIHSQELLENHINEFERFLQSKSIYNLDSIAQWIDIEDFIRYYWIQEFTKNIDGHRRSIFLTWEKKDSINTPIKMGPVWDFDLGYGNSSDKKAVPDQWLIRNYGWNRFLFKNKEYKKRVKDYWEKNRAVFVATLDSIDSISRELAEASSNEFKRWPVLENDSGFPFFKKFSNYQEAVDALKNWIEQRIQWIDENL
;
A
#
# COMPACT_ATOMS: atom_id res chain seq x y z
N MET A 1 -54.58 -20.66 41.23
CA MET A 1 -53.38 -20.35 42.06
C MET A 1 -52.17 -21.04 41.42
N LYS A 2 -51.26 -20.31 40.91
CA LYS A 2 -49.77 -20.43 40.82
C LYS A 2 -49.32 -19.49 39.72
N ARG A 3 -48.72 -18.38 40.15
CA ARG A 3 -48.06 -17.37 39.31
C ARG A 3 -46.78 -17.95 38.73
N GLN A 4 -46.54 -17.80 37.39
CA GLN A 4 -45.22 -17.95 36.81
C GLN A 4 -44.59 -16.55 36.64
N PRO A 5 -43.26 -16.40 36.85
CA PRO A 5 -42.60 -15.10 36.77
C PRO A 5 -42.19 -14.83 35.31
N LYS A 6 -42.36 -13.56 34.93
CA LYS A 6 -41.88 -12.98 33.68
C LYS A 6 -40.37 -12.99 33.65
N LYS A 7 -39.75 -13.62 32.68
CA LYS A 7 -38.34 -13.47 32.37
C LYS A 7 -38.10 -12.10 31.76
N LEU A 8 -37.40 -11.25 32.48
CA LEU A 8 -36.80 -10.03 31.95
C LEU A 8 -35.69 -10.44 30.98
N LEU A 9 -35.82 -10.03 29.72
CA LEU A 9 -34.75 -10.14 28.71
C LEU A 9 -33.84 -8.94 28.90
N SER A 10 -32.70 -9.17 29.51
CA SER A 10 -31.61 -8.18 29.65
C SER A 10 -30.96 -8.01 28.28
N ILE A 11 -31.22 -6.88 27.67
CA ILE A 11 -30.44 -6.42 26.49
C ILE A 11 -29.07 -5.97 27.03
N PHE A 12 -28.07 -6.80 26.85
CA PHE A 12 -26.67 -6.38 27.02
C PHE A 12 -26.30 -5.47 25.83
N LEU A 13 -26.41 -4.17 26.08
CA LEU A 13 -25.81 -3.15 25.26
C LEU A 13 -24.31 -3.18 25.54
N VAL A 14 -23.55 -3.89 24.69
CA VAL A 14 -22.08 -3.85 24.74
C VAL A 14 -21.67 -2.52 24.10
N LEU A 15 -21.53 -1.50 24.95
CA LEU A 15 -20.81 -0.28 24.58
C LEU A 15 -19.33 -0.66 24.45
N PHE A 16 -18.85 -0.90 23.23
CA PHE A 16 -17.43 -0.86 22.92
C PHE A 16 -16.99 0.60 23.02
N LEU A 17 -16.57 1.00 24.19
CA LEU A 17 -15.76 2.20 24.39
C LEU A 17 -14.44 1.93 23.68
N PHE A 18 -14.27 2.43 22.46
CA PHE A 18 -12.95 2.59 21.85
C PHE A 18 -12.21 3.66 22.67
N LEU A 19 -11.48 3.21 23.66
CA LEU A 19 -10.39 3.98 24.22
C LEU A 19 -9.33 4.08 23.09
N PHE A 20 -9.43 5.13 22.28
CA PHE A 20 -8.31 5.69 21.58
C PHE A 20 -7.29 6.12 22.64
N ILE A 21 -6.45 5.18 23.04
CA ILE A 21 -5.21 5.56 23.67
C ILE A 21 -4.45 6.28 22.58
N CYS A 22 -4.54 7.61 22.60
CA CYS A 22 -3.57 8.48 21.97
C CYS A 22 -2.22 8.03 22.58
N SER A 23 -1.55 7.07 21.98
CA SER A 23 -0.15 6.86 22.25
C SER A 23 0.58 8.03 21.58
N CYS A 24 0.49 9.22 22.21
CA CYS A 24 1.65 10.06 22.25
C CYS A 24 2.73 9.14 22.80
N SER A 25 3.51 8.51 21.95
CA SER A 25 4.81 8.00 22.32
C SER A 25 5.57 9.24 22.78
N ILE A 26 5.47 9.50 24.07
CA ILE A 26 6.45 10.31 24.78
C ILE A 26 7.75 9.59 24.46
N TRP A 27 8.47 10.07 23.50
CA TRP A 27 9.86 9.72 23.31
C TRP A 27 10.52 10.14 24.63
N SER A 28 10.86 9.15 25.46
CA SER A 28 11.64 9.41 26.66
C SER A 28 12.86 10.18 26.17
N GLU A 29 13.05 11.38 26.72
CA GLU A 29 14.33 12.08 26.65
C GLU A 29 15.35 11.26 27.45
N ASP A 30 15.75 10.08 26.90
CA ASP A 30 16.93 9.42 27.36
C ASP A 30 18.08 10.36 27.07
N SER A 31 18.64 10.88 28.15
CA SER A 31 19.82 11.73 28.14
C SER A 31 20.95 11.02 27.39
N VAL A 32 21.09 11.32 26.11
CA VAL A 32 22.29 10.98 25.34
C VAL A 32 23.41 11.76 26.00
N THR A 33 24.26 11.07 26.75
CA THR A 33 25.52 11.64 27.21
C THR A 33 26.30 12.10 26.00
N ASP A 34 26.70 13.34 26.02
CA ASP A 34 27.46 14.07 25.02
C ASP A 34 28.84 13.41 24.81
N SER A 35 28.90 12.33 24.07
CA SER A 35 30.15 11.72 23.61
C SER A 35 30.21 11.93 22.10
N ASP A 36 31.12 12.75 21.62
CA ASP A 36 31.68 12.92 20.26
C ASP A 36 30.92 12.32 19.07
N ALA A 37 29.59 12.28 19.12
CA ALA A 37 28.79 11.77 18.01
C ALA A 37 28.75 12.85 16.91
N THR A 38 29.40 12.58 15.79
CA THR A 38 29.29 13.39 14.59
C THR A 38 27.88 13.25 14.03
N TYR A 39 27.05 14.27 14.17
CA TYR A 39 25.70 14.26 13.61
C TYR A 39 25.71 14.53 12.12
N LEU A 40 24.78 13.94 11.39
CA LEU A 40 24.53 14.30 9.99
C LEU A 40 24.06 15.76 9.91
N PRO A 41 24.55 16.55 8.95
CA PRO A 41 24.15 17.97 8.84
C PRO A 41 22.66 18.08 8.50
N LEU A 42 21.99 18.96 9.26
CA LEU A 42 20.59 19.31 9.03
C LEU A 42 20.44 20.83 9.15
N ASP A 43 20.19 21.50 8.04
CA ASP A 43 19.74 22.90 8.02
C ASP A 43 18.23 22.90 7.69
N ASP A 44 17.43 23.25 8.68
CA ASP A 44 15.98 23.32 8.59
C ASP A 44 15.45 24.77 8.65
N SER A 45 16.32 25.75 8.53
CA SER A 45 15.96 27.19 8.61
C SER A 45 14.94 27.59 7.53
N GLU A 46 15.04 27.01 6.33
CA GLU A 46 14.11 27.25 5.23
C GLU A 46 12.82 26.41 5.32
N TYR A 47 12.93 25.20 5.89
CA TYR A 47 11.84 24.24 6.06
C TYR A 47 11.75 23.84 7.54
N PRO A 48 11.08 24.66 8.37
CA PRO A 48 11.04 24.45 9.81
C PRO A 48 10.33 23.13 10.18
N TYR A 49 10.60 22.66 11.38
CA TYR A 49 10.01 21.43 11.91
C TYR A 49 8.48 21.54 11.97
N ALA A 50 7.81 20.56 11.42
CA ALA A 50 6.36 20.49 11.24
C ALA A 50 5.76 19.19 11.82
N ASP A 51 6.21 18.81 13.00
CA ASP A 51 5.73 17.67 13.82
C ASP A 51 5.80 16.27 13.17
N LEU A 52 6.48 16.13 12.04
CA LEU A 52 6.79 14.83 11.45
C LEU A 52 8.22 14.38 11.81
N PRO A 53 8.46 13.07 11.96
CA PRO A 53 9.81 12.53 12.02
C PRO A 53 10.60 12.94 10.79
N ARG A 54 11.88 13.30 10.98
CA ARG A 54 12.77 13.65 9.88
C ARG A 54 13.79 12.55 9.66
N LEU A 55 13.87 12.07 8.44
CA LEU A 55 14.90 11.12 8.00
C LEU A 55 15.97 11.89 7.24
N VAL A 56 17.15 11.99 7.83
CA VAL A 56 18.31 12.64 7.20
C VAL A 56 19.19 11.55 6.62
N ILE A 57 19.43 11.60 5.31
CA ILE A 57 20.30 10.65 4.59
C ILE A 57 21.41 11.46 3.91
N GLU A 58 22.64 11.07 4.11
CA GLU A 58 23.81 11.63 3.40
C GLU A 58 24.52 10.51 2.67
N THR A 59 24.61 10.61 1.35
CA THR A 59 25.32 9.65 0.51
C THR A 59 26.81 9.90 0.52
N ASP A 60 27.61 8.86 0.36
CA ASP A 60 29.06 8.98 0.25
C ASP A 60 29.43 9.99 -0.86
N ASN A 61 30.26 10.98 -0.50
CA ASN A 61 30.67 12.06 -1.39
C ASN A 61 29.53 12.86 -2.02
N PHE A 62 28.38 12.95 -1.36
CA PHE A 62 27.16 13.63 -1.86
C PHE A 62 26.71 13.15 -3.24
N ARG A 63 26.94 11.89 -3.52
CA ARG A 63 26.59 11.27 -4.81
C ARG A 63 25.09 11.36 -5.08
N GLN A 64 24.73 11.85 -6.26
CA GLN A 64 23.33 11.94 -6.69
C GLN A 64 22.71 10.56 -6.96
N ILE A 65 21.45 10.44 -6.66
CA ILE A 65 20.64 9.24 -6.96
C ILE A 65 19.92 9.50 -8.30
N ASN A 66 20.43 8.96 -9.38
CA ASN A 66 19.94 9.25 -10.74
C ASN A 66 19.46 8.04 -11.53
N ASN A 67 19.44 6.86 -10.93
CA ASN A 67 18.92 5.64 -11.54
C ASN A 67 18.38 4.67 -10.48
N LYS A 68 17.77 3.58 -10.95
CA LYS A 68 17.11 2.56 -10.12
C LYS A 68 18.01 1.34 -9.85
N GLU A 69 19.12 1.23 -10.51
CA GLU A 69 20.01 0.05 -10.50
C GLU A 69 21.15 0.22 -9.48
N THR A 70 21.78 1.40 -9.46
CA THR A 70 22.94 1.67 -8.61
C THR A 70 22.55 1.87 -7.17
N LYS A 71 22.96 0.98 -6.29
CA LYS A 71 22.86 1.16 -4.85
C LYS A 71 24.01 2.08 -4.40
N VAL A 72 23.68 3.27 -3.97
CA VAL A 72 24.64 4.27 -3.48
C VAL A 72 24.78 4.09 -1.96
N PRO A 73 26.00 3.85 -1.43
CA PRO A 73 26.22 3.83 0.01
C PRO A 73 25.89 5.18 0.64
N ALA A 74 25.35 5.13 1.85
CA ALA A 74 24.93 6.31 2.58
C ALA A 74 24.83 6.03 4.08
N HIS A 75 24.80 7.11 4.86
CA HIS A 75 24.47 7.07 6.27
C HIS A 75 23.13 7.77 6.52
N PHE A 76 22.42 7.38 7.57
CA PHE A 76 21.17 8.04 7.93
C PHE A 76 21.04 8.23 9.44
N GLN A 77 20.23 9.19 9.81
CA GLN A 77 19.86 9.47 11.19
C GLN A 77 18.44 10.04 11.23
N PHE A 78 17.67 9.65 12.24
CA PHE A 78 16.39 10.31 12.50
C PHE A 78 16.58 11.56 13.33
N TYR A 79 15.72 12.54 13.10
CA TYR A 79 15.62 13.77 13.87
C TYR A 79 14.18 13.98 14.36
N GLY A 80 14.04 14.40 15.60
CA GLY A 80 12.85 15.05 16.12
C GLY A 80 12.95 16.58 15.93
N LYS A 81 12.31 17.33 16.82
CA LYS A 81 12.20 18.79 16.70
C LYS A 81 13.55 19.51 16.57
N SER A 82 14.55 19.18 17.34
CA SER A 82 15.80 19.93 17.41
C SER A 82 17.05 19.07 17.52
N LYS A 83 16.92 17.77 17.66
CA LYS A 83 18.03 16.86 17.95
C LYS A 83 17.89 15.53 17.21
N PRO A 84 19.01 14.89 16.90
CA PRO A 84 19.01 13.50 16.46
C PRO A 84 18.30 12.59 17.48
N SER A 85 17.52 11.67 16.98
CA SER A 85 16.78 10.68 17.80
C SER A 85 17.33 9.26 17.58
N GLY A 86 18.63 9.09 17.74
CA GLY A 86 19.29 7.80 17.60
C GLY A 86 20.66 7.89 16.93
N PRO A 87 21.38 6.76 16.82
CA PRO A 87 22.70 6.71 16.22
C PRO A 87 22.65 6.91 14.72
N ILE A 88 23.78 7.33 14.15
CA ILE A 88 24.01 7.24 12.71
C ILE A 88 24.13 5.77 12.31
N GLN A 89 23.47 5.39 11.22
CA GLN A 89 23.43 4.03 10.73
C GLN A 89 23.65 3.97 9.21
N ASP A 90 24.15 2.85 8.75
CA ASP A 90 24.50 2.64 7.34
C ASP A 90 23.31 2.09 6.55
N LEU A 91 23.20 2.55 5.32
CA LEU A 91 22.29 2.02 4.32
C LEU A 91 22.86 2.12 2.91
N THR A 92 22.18 1.51 1.97
CA THR A 92 22.29 1.88 0.56
C THR A 92 20.98 2.43 0.06
N ILE A 93 21.03 3.41 -0.83
CA ILE A 93 19.86 4.08 -1.42
C ILE A 93 19.93 4.05 -2.94
N ARG A 94 18.79 3.88 -3.60
CA ARG A 94 18.63 4.01 -5.05
C ARG A 94 17.25 4.57 -5.40
N GLY A 95 17.09 5.04 -6.62
CA GLY A 95 15.78 5.40 -7.12
C GLY A 95 14.81 4.21 -7.19
N ARG A 96 13.52 4.49 -7.12
CA ARG A 96 12.44 3.50 -7.32
C ARG A 96 11.24 4.10 -8.03
N GLY A 97 10.40 3.21 -8.54
CA GLY A 97 9.20 3.55 -9.30
C GLY A 97 9.40 3.34 -10.81
N ASN A 98 8.31 3.30 -11.53
CA ASN A 98 8.31 3.21 -13.00
C ASN A 98 8.04 4.61 -13.58
N SER A 99 6.77 4.92 -13.83
CA SER A 99 6.38 6.26 -14.27
C SER A 99 6.64 7.36 -13.23
N SER A 100 6.67 7.03 -11.95
CA SER A 100 6.98 7.99 -10.88
C SER A 100 8.46 8.36 -10.82
N PHE A 101 9.37 7.51 -11.32
CA PHE A 101 10.82 7.80 -11.29
C PHE A 101 11.24 8.91 -12.27
N VAL A 102 10.46 9.16 -13.32
CA VAL A 102 10.73 10.27 -14.26
C VAL A 102 10.13 11.60 -13.83
N MET A 103 9.50 11.65 -12.65
CA MET A 103 8.95 12.88 -12.09
C MET A 103 10.02 13.67 -11.33
N THR A 104 9.77 14.95 -11.12
CA THR A 104 10.68 15.85 -10.40
C THR A 104 10.93 15.38 -8.96
N LYS A 105 9.88 14.90 -8.28
CA LYS A 105 9.97 14.24 -6.97
C LYS A 105 9.66 12.76 -7.14
N TYR A 106 10.65 11.90 -6.99
CA TYR A 106 10.51 10.46 -7.13
C TYR A 106 10.80 9.71 -5.83
N GLY A 107 10.44 8.44 -5.82
CA GLY A 107 10.62 7.57 -4.65
C GLY A 107 12.03 6.96 -4.59
N TYR A 108 12.37 6.47 -3.40
CA TYR A 108 13.64 5.77 -3.16
C TYR A 108 13.39 4.39 -2.54
N LYS A 109 14.29 3.45 -2.84
CA LYS A 109 14.42 2.21 -2.08
C LYS A 109 15.67 2.32 -1.22
N ILE A 110 15.51 2.08 0.08
CA ILE A 110 16.63 1.99 1.02
C ILE A 110 16.81 0.56 1.50
N ASN A 111 18.07 0.19 1.72
CA ASN A 111 18.43 -1.11 2.26
C ASN A 111 19.44 -0.91 3.38
N LEU A 112 19.00 -1.14 4.61
CA LEU A 112 19.76 -0.92 5.82
C LEU A 112 20.83 -1.99 6.00
N ALA A 113 21.95 -1.63 6.61
CA ALA A 113 23.00 -2.59 6.97
C ALA A 113 22.48 -3.65 7.95
N GLU A 114 21.66 -3.25 8.90
CA GLU A 114 21.06 -4.12 9.91
C GLU A 114 19.52 -4.10 9.89
N LYS A 115 18.90 -5.17 10.44
CA LYS A 115 17.44 -5.22 10.62
C LYS A 115 17.04 -4.39 11.82
N ILE A 116 16.44 -3.25 11.58
CA ILE A 116 15.92 -2.39 12.63
C ILE A 116 14.42 -2.12 12.46
N SER A 117 13.79 -1.68 13.54
CA SER A 117 12.44 -1.10 13.51
C SER A 117 12.55 0.36 13.09
N MET A 118 11.90 0.76 12.02
CA MET A 118 11.79 2.15 11.62
C MET A 118 10.42 2.70 12.05
N LEU A 119 10.42 3.77 12.82
CA LEU A 119 9.20 4.42 13.34
C LEU A 119 8.18 3.46 13.98
N GLY A 120 8.66 2.48 14.73
CA GLY A 120 7.82 1.48 15.42
C GLY A 120 7.31 0.32 14.55
N MET A 121 7.59 0.32 13.25
CA MET A 121 7.20 -0.77 12.34
C MET A 121 8.10 -2.01 12.51
N SER A 122 7.65 -3.15 12.00
CA SER A 122 8.37 -4.43 12.16
C SER A 122 9.77 -4.41 11.56
N LYS A 123 10.75 -4.97 12.29
CA LYS A 123 12.17 -4.97 11.91
C LYS A 123 12.40 -5.60 10.54
N ASP A 124 13.02 -4.88 9.63
CA ASP A 124 13.56 -5.37 8.35
C ASP A 124 14.73 -4.48 7.87
N LYS A 125 15.39 -4.90 6.79
CA LYS A 125 16.42 -4.11 6.11
C LYS A 125 15.88 -3.28 4.94
N GLU A 126 14.81 -3.71 4.30
CA GLU A 126 14.33 -3.13 3.05
C GLU A 126 13.07 -2.30 3.26
N TRP A 127 13.12 -1.05 2.83
CA TRP A 127 12.06 -0.07 2.96
C TRP A 127 11.92 0.75 1.68
N ASP A 128 10.71 1.23 1.43
CA ASP A 128 10.42 2.13 0.32
C ASP A 128 10.02 3.51 0.83
N LEU A 129 10.61 4.56 0.26
CA LEU A 129 10.21 5.94 0.43
C LEU A 129 9.35 6.34 -0.77
N VAL A 130 8.04 6.38 -0.58
CA VAL A 130 7.07 6.73 -1.62
C VAL A 130 6.83 8.23 -1.62
N SER A 131 7.03 8.88 -2.77
CA SER A 131 6.98 10.35 -2.87
C SER A 131 5.57 10.94 -2.83
N ASN A 132 4.53 10.15 -3.11
CA ASN A 132 3.13 10.57 -3.28
C ASN A 132 2.93 11.80 -4.21
N PHE A 133 3.86 12.07 -5.12
CA PHE A 133 3.91 13.30 -5.90
C PHE A 133 2.69 13.54 -6.80
N ARG A 134 2.07 12.46 -7.25
CA ARG A 134 0.81 12.52 -8.03
C ARG A 134 -0.41 12.84 -7.17
N ASP A 135 -0.40 12.37 -5.96
CA ASP A 135 -1.50 12.55 -5.01
C ASP A 135 -1.30 13.86 -4.23
N LYS A 136 -2.05 14.89 -4.58
CA LYS A 136 -1.96 16.21 -3.91
C LYS A 136 -2.51 16.19 -2.48
N SER A 137 -3.33 15.19 -2.12
CA SER A 137 -3.71 14.92 -0.74
C SER A 137 -2.62 14.18 0.05
N MET A 138 -1.67 13.52 -0.64
CA MET A 138 -0.58 12.68 -0.12
C MET A 138 -1.01 11.43 0.64
N VAL A 139 -2.32 11.16 0.81
CA VAL A 139 -2.83 10.16 1.75
C VAL A 139 -3.43 8.90 1.11
N GLN A 140 -3.59 8.84 -0.22
CA GLN A 140 -4.30 7.73 -0.90
C GLN A 140 -3.67 6.35 -0.60
N ASN A 141 -2.35 6.23 -0.72
CA ASN A 141 -1.65 4.99 -0.36
C ASN A 141 -1.83 4.66 1.13
N TYR A 142 -1.62 5.66 2.00
CA TYR A 142 -1.73 5.48 3.45
C TYR A 142 -3.10 4.96 3.86
N ILE A 143 -4.19 5.65 3.48
CA ILE A 143 -5.55 5.24 3.85
C ILE A 143 -5.93 3.88 3.30
N THR A 144 -5.44 3.53 2.10
CA THR A 144 -5.72 2.22 1.50
C THR A 144 -5.00 1.10 2.23
N TYR A 145 -3.75 1.30 2.64
CA TYR A 145 -3.00 0.31 3.43
C TYR A 145 -3.63 0.12 4.82
N GLN A 146 -4.07 1.21 5.46
CA GLN A 146 -4.82 1.12 6.73
C GLN A 146 -6.14 0.38 6.55
N LEU A 147 -6.92 0.73 5.51
CA LEU A 147 -8.16 0.05 5.17
C LEU A 147 -7.96 -1.45 4.98
N ALA A 148 -6.92 -1.85 4.23
CA ALA A 148 -6.59 -3.25 4.01
C ALA A 148 -6.33 -3.99 5.32
N GLY A 149 -5.56 -3.40 6.24
CA GLY A 149 -5.29 -3.97 7.56
C GLY A 149 -6.54 -4.12 8.41
N ILE A 150 -7.43 -3.11 8.44
CA ILE A 150 -8.69 -3.15 9.18
C ILE A 150 -9.63 -4.24 8.61
N LEU A 151 -9.63 -4.43 7.30
CA LEU A 151 -10.39 -5.48 6.64
C LEU A 151 -9.76 -6.88 6.78
N GLY A 152 -8.62 -7.00 7.47
CA GLY A 152 -7.95 -8.27 7.77
C GLY A 152 -7.04 -8.79 6.66
N ASP A 153 -6.46 -7.91 5.83
CA ASP A 153 -5.36 -8.29 4.94
C ASP A 153 -4.12 -8.59 5.78
N GLU A 154 -3.74 -9.87 5.82
CA GLU A 154 -2.64 -10.37 6.64
C GLU A 154 -1.29 -9.70 6.29
N TYR A 155 -1.12 -9.34 5.03
CA TYR A 155 0.16 -8.86 4.51
C TYR A 155 0.15 -7.38 4.12
N HIS A 156 -0.86 -6.61 4.55
CA HIS A 156 -0.93 -5.18 4.24
C HIS A 156 0.36 -4.44 4.64
N PRO A 157 0.87 -3.57 3.77
CA PRO A 157 2.11 -2.83 4.08
C PRO A 157 1.88 -1.84 5.21
N GLN A 158 2.69 -1.92 6.28
CA GLN A 158 2.71 -0.85 7.26
C GLN A 158 3.47 0.35 6.72
N CYS A 159 3.07 1.55 7.12
CA CYS A 159 3.68 2.77 6.64
C CYS A 159 3.57 3.92 7.65
N LYS A 160 4.48 4.89 7.55
CA LYS A 160 4.53 6.11 8.37
C LYS A 160 4.98 7.29 7.52
N PHE A 161 4.40 8.46 7.75
CA PHE A 161 4.88 9.69 7.15
C PHE A 161 6.16 10.19 7.82
N LEU A 162 7.01 10.83 7.03
CA LEU A 162 8.22 11.52 7.48
C LEU A 162 8.59 12.63 6.49
N GLU A 163 9.40 13.57 6.94
CA GLU A 163 10.12 14.50 6.07
C GLU A 163 11.50 13.94 5.72
N LEU A 164 11.88 13.99 4.45
CA LEU A 164 13.18 13.52 3.97
C LEU A 164 14.13 14.69 3.72
N PHE A 165 15.33 14.61 4.30
CA PHE A 165 16.50 15.41 3.91
C PHE A 165 17.52 14.47 3.24
N LEU A 166 17.88 14.75 2.01
CA LEU A 166 18.88 13.99 1.25
C LEU A 166 20.03 14.91 0.85
N ASN A 167 21.25 14.55 1.24
CA ASN A 167 22.44 15.36 0.96
C ASN A 167 22.26 16.83 1.36
N ARG A 168 21.79 17.06 2.59
CA ARG A 168 21.52 18.37 3.20
C ARG A 168 20.39 19.18 2.55
N GLN A 169 19.61 18.55 1.65
CA GLN A 169 18.51 19.22 0.96
C GLN A 169 17.18 18.63 1.38
N TYR A 170 16.25 19.48 1.72
CA TYR A 170 14.87 19.07 1.97
C TYR A 170 14.24 18.49 0.71
N GLN A 171 13.68 17.30 0.83
CA GLN A 171 13.02 16.59 -0.28
C GLN A 171 11.50 16.52 -0.12
N GLY A 172 10.95 16.99 1.00
CA GLY A 172 9.51 16.98 1.24
C GLY A 172 9.04 15.79 2.07
N ILE A 173 7.73 15.61 2.08
CA ILE A 173 7.04 14.52 2.79
C ILE A 173 7.14 13.24 1.99
N TYR A 174 7.55 12.16 2.64
CA TYR A 174 7.56 10.81 2.08
C TYR A 174 6.74 9.86 2.95
N LEU A 175 6.15 8.86 2.33
CA LEU A 175 5.58 7.73 3.03
C LEU A 175 6.64 6.63 3.09
N LEU A 176 7.17 6.35 4.28
CA LEU A 176 8.03 5.20 4.54
C LEU A 176 7.16 3.97 4.62
N VAL A 177 7.39 3.01 3.73
CA VAL A 177 6.55 1.82 3.55
C VAL A 177 7.39 0.56 3.67
N GLU A 178 6.83 -0.47 4.24
CA GLU A 178 7.37 -1.82 4.21
C GLU A 178 7.51 -2.32 2.77
N HIS A 179 8.74 -2.71 2.38
CA HIS A 179 8.98 -3.27 1.04
C HIS A 179 8.28 -4.61 0.87
N VAL A 180 7.57 -4.79 -0.25
CA VAL A 180 6.91 -6.06 -0.60
C VAL A 180 7.97 -7.14 -0.82
N LYS A 181 7.98 -8.15 0.04
CA LYS A 181 8.92 -9.28 -0.03
C LYS A 181 8.49 -10.44 0.86
N VAL A 182 9.01 -11.62 0.59
CA VAL A 182 8.85 -12.77 1.48
C VAL A 182 9.83 -12.65 2.65
N SER A 183 9.29 -12.49 3.86
CA SER A 183 10.03 -12.57 5.14
C SER A 183 9.07 -12.80 6.29
N LYS A 184 9.59 -13.20 7.46
CA LYS A 184 8.79 -13.47 8.66
C LYS A 184 7.90 -12.28 9.06
N ASN A 185 8.38 -11.06 8.86
CA ASN A 185 7.69 -9.82 9.26
C ASN A 185 7.02 -9.10 8.08
N ARG A 186 6.90 -9.74 6.94
CA ARG A 186 6.22 -9.28 5.72
C ARG A 186 5.31 -10.40 5.22
N ILE A 187 5.40 -10.79 3.98
CA ILE A 187 4.69 -11.94 3.44
C ILE A 187 5.36 -13.21 3.96
N ASN A 188 4.68 -13.88 4.90
CA ASN A 188 5.26 -15.02 5.63
C ASN A 188 4.88 -16.36 4.97
N ILE A 189 5.38 -16.59 3.77
CA ILE A 189 5.33 -17.88 3.09
C ILE A 189 6.71 -18.54 3.11
N ALA A 190 6.77 -19.84 2.79
CA ALA A 190 8.03 -20.57 2.72
C ALA A 190 8.96 -20.01 1.62
N LYS A 191 10.27 -20.16 1.80
CA LYS A 191 11.27 -19.82 0.80
C LYS A 191 11.85 -21.11 0.19
N ASN A 192 11.16 -21.63 -0.78
CA ASN A 192 11.53 -22.84 -1.51
C ASN A 192 11.08 -22.76 -2.98
N ASP A 193 11.31 -23.80 -3.75
CA ASP A 193 11.00 -23.88 -5.17
C ASP A 193 9.50 -24.11 -5.50
N SER A 194 8.66 -24.24 -4.46
CA SER A 194 7.21 -24.47 -4.60
C SER A 194 6.35 -23.46 -3.84
N SER A 195 6.93 -22.35 -3.37
CA SER A 195 6.24 -21.25 -2.70
C SER A 195 6.56 -19.95 -3.42
N PHE A 196 5.55 -19.22 -3.84
CA PHE A 196 5.68 -18.12 -4.77
C PHE A 196 5.04 -16.85 -4.24
N LEU A 197 5.76 -15.74 -4.35
CA LEU A 197 5.23 -14.40 -4.45
C LEU A 197 5.44 -13.95 -5.90
N PHE A 198 4.38 -13.53 -6.56
CA PHE A 198 4.43 -13.09 -7.96
C PHE A 198 3.52 -11.91 -8.20
N GLU A 199 3.85 -11.10 -9.20
CA GLU A 199 3.14 -9.87 -9.53
C GLU A 199 2.52 -9.98 -10.92
N LYS A 200 1.24 -9.69 -11.05
CA LYS A 200 0.67 -9.39 -12.36
C LYS A 200 1.11 -7.99 -12.77
N THR A 201 1.70 -7.89 -13.94
CA THR A 201 2.31 -6.66 -14.46
C THR A 201 1.95 -6.40 -15.93
N THR A 202 2.27 -5.22 -16.42
CA THR A 202 2.25 -4.89 -17.85
C THR A 202 3.66 -4.66 -18.39
N GLU A 203 4.67 -4.86 -17.57
CA GLU A 203 6.06 -4.71 -17.97
C GLU A 203 6.50 -5.91 -18.80
N THR A 204 7.15 -5.66 -19.92
CA THR A 204 7.68 -6.69 -20.83
C THR A 204 9.20 -6.77 -20.81
N SER A 205 9.86 -5.79 -20.18
CA SER A 205 11.31 -5.75 -20.01
C SER A 205 11.62 -5.39 -18.54
N THR A 206 11.96 -6.39 -17.75
CA THR A 206 12.38 -6.22 -16.35
C THR A 206 13.65 -7.03 -16.11
N ASN A 207 14.36 -6.72 -15.02
CA ASN A 207 15.46 -7.56 -14.54
C ASN A 207 14.96 -8.82 -13.81
N GLY A 208 13.73 -9.26 -14.06
CA GLY A 208 13.11 -10.43 -13.42
C GLY A 208 12.62 -11.45 -14.43
N VAL A 209 12.32 -12.65 -13.95
CA VAL A 209 11.73 -13.72 -14.77
C VAL A 209 10.23 -13.45 -14.93
N LEU A 210 9.78 -13.49 -16.18
CA LEU A 210 8.39 -13.27 -16.58
C LEU A 210 7.81 -14.52 -17.26
N PHE A 211 6.51 -14.70 -17.15
CA PHE A 211 5.76 -15.59 -18.03
C PHE A 211 4.43 -14.96 -18.47
N THR A 212 3.89 -15.45 -19.57
CA THR A 212 2.59 -15.01 -20.09
C THR A 212 1.60 -16.15 -19.96
N SER A 213 0.51 -15.90 -19.25
CA SER A 213 -0.52 -16.92 -19.02
C SER A 213 -1.45 -17.13 -20.24
N SER A 214 -2.31 -18.15 -20.16
CA SER A 214 -3.26 -18.51 -21.22
C SER A 214 -4.30 -17.42 -21.52
N LEU A 215 -4.56 -16.50 -20.61
CA LEU A 215 -5.39 -15.32 -20.82
C LEU A 215 -4.59 -14.08 -21.26
N ASN A 216 -3.33 -14.26 -21.64
CA ASN A 216 -2.40 -13.21 -22.03
C ASN A 216 -2.12 -12.18 -20.90
N TYR A 217 -2.10 -12.62 -19.65
CA TYR A 217 -1.60 -11.80 -18.55
C TYR A 217 -0.12 -12.07 -18.33
N ILE A 218 0.63 -11.01 -18.08
CA ILE A 218 2.06 -11.12 -17.77
C ILE A 218 2.23 -11.19 -16.25
N PHE A 219 2.98 -12.18 -15.79
CA PHE A 219 3.35 -12.34 -14.40
C PHE A 219 4.85 -12.31 -14.23
N LYS A 220 5.29 -11.69 -13.13
CA LYS A 220 6.69 -11.58 -12.74
C LYS A 220 6.90 -12.37 -11.45
N PHE A 221 8.00 -13.13 -11.39
CA PHE A 221 8.44 -13.76 -10.14
C PHE A 221 9.10 -12.72 -9.23
N ASP A 222 8.60 -12.58 -8.00
CA ASP A 222 9.24 -11.81 -6.94
C ASP A 222 9.90 -12.69 -5.88
N GLN A 223 9.37 -13.90 -5.70
CA GLN A 223 9.99 -14.99 -4.92
C GLN A 223 9.58 -16.33 -5.50
N PRO A 224 10.52 -17.24 -5.83
CA PRO A 224 11.97 -16.95 -5.91
C PRO A 224 12.30 -15.93 -7.00
N LYS A 225 13.32 -15.09 -6.77
CA LYS A 225 13.73 -14.07 -7.76
C LYS A 225 14.41 -14.68 -9.00
N GLU A 226 15.11 -15.78 -8.77
CA GLU A 226 15.77 -16.59 -9.79
C GLU A 226 15.18 -18.00 -9.71
N PRO A 227 13.94 -18.19 -10.24
CA PRO A 227 13.27 -19.48 -10.17
C PRO A 227 13.99 -20.51 -11.04
N SER A 228 14.12 -21.73 -10.53
CA SER A 228 14.54 -22.89 -11.33
C SER A 228 13.56 -23.15 -12.48
N ILE A 229 13.97 -23.87 -13.51
CA ILE A 229 13.06 -24.30 -14.61
C ILE A 229 11.82 -25.00 -14.02
N HIS A 230 12.03 -25.90 -13.06
CA HIS A 230 10.94 -26.57 -12.36
C HIS A 230 9.96 -25.61 -11.67
N SER A 231 10.49 -24.59 -10.96
CA SER A 231 9.66 -23.57 -10.31
C SER A 231 8.87 -22.74 -11.32
N GLN A 232 9.50 -22.39 -12.46
CA GLN A 232 8.82 -21.66 -13.53
C GLN A 232 7.64 -22.49 -14.10
N GLU A 233 7.92 -23.73 -14.51
CA GLU A 233 6.90 -24.65 -15.04
C GLU A 233 5.78 -24.90 -14.03
N LEU A 234 6.12 -25.04 -12.74
CA LEU A 234 5.15 -25.32 -11.69
C LEU A 234 4.16 -24.18 -11.53
N LEU A 235 4.62 -22.93 -11.40
CA LEU A 235 3.73 -21.76 -11.27
C LEU A 235 2.96 -21.50 -12.57
N GLU A 236 3.63 -21.53 -13.71
CA GLU A 236 3.00 -21.28 -15.02
C GLU A 236 1.89 -22.30 -15.31
N ASN A 237 2.13 -23.58 -15.07
CA ASN A 237 1.13 -24.64 -15.24
C ASN A 237 -0.06 -24.41 -14.30
N HIS A 238 0.18 -24.10 -13.03
CA HIS A 238 -0.89 -23.87 -12.07
C HIS A 238 -1.77 -22.68 -12.47
N ILE A 239 -1.19 -21.57 -12.87
CA ILE A 239 -1.94 -20.39 -13.33
C ILE A 239 -2.71 -20.71 -14.63
N ASN A 240 -2.10 -21.39 -15.58
CA ASN A 240 -2.76 -21.77 -16.83
C ASN A 240 -3.91 -22.75 -16.60
N GLU A 241 -3.79 -23.67 -15.65
CA GLU A 241 -4.86 -24.58 -15.25
C GLU A 241 -6.01 -23.84 -14.57
N PHE A 242 -5.70 -22.91 -13.66
CA PHE A 242 -6.69 -22.04 -13.06
C PHE A 242 -7.43 -21.20 -14.11
N GLU A 243 -6.74 -20.61 -15.07
CA GLU A 243 -7.37 -19.81 -16.12
C GLU A 243 -8.24 -20.65 -17.08
N ARG A 244 -7.87 -21.92 -17.33
CA ARG A 244 -8.74 -22.87 -18.05
C ARG A 244 -9.98 -23.22 -17.23
N PHE A 245 -9.83 -23.42 -15.89
CA PHE A 245 -10.94 -23.61 -14.98
C PHE A 245 -11.92 -22.42 -15.03
N LEU A 246 -11.44 -21.17 -14.98
CA LEU A 246 -12.27 -19.96 -15.05
C LEU A 246 -13.14 -19.90 -16.32
N GLN A 247 -12.71 -20.53 -17.39
CA GLN A 247 -13.43 -20.59 -18.67
C GLN A 247 -14.36 -21.83 -18.80
N SER A 248 -14.29 -22.74 -17.85
CA SER A 248 -15.08 -23.97 -17.84
C SER A 248 -16.47 -23.78 -17.21
N LYS A 249 -17.35 -24.78 -17.36
CA LYS A 249 -18.65 -24.78 -16.67
C LYS A 249 -18.53 -24.95 -15.15
N SER A 250 -17.38 -25.42 -14.64
CA SER A 250 -17.15 -25.62 -13.22
C SER A 250 -17.08 -24.29 -12.46
N ILE A 251 -16.90 -23.15 -13.14
CA ILE A 251 -16.96 -21.80 -12.54
C ILE A 251 -18.32 -21.50 -11.87
N TYR A 252 -19.39 -22.20 -12.25
CA TYR A 252 -20.71 -22.02 -11.64
C TYR A 252 -20.89 -22.76 -10.31
N ASN A 253 -19.91 -23.57 -9.89
CA ASN A 253 -19.89 -24.24 -8.58
C ASN A 253 -18.87 -23.53 -7.67
N LEU A 254 -19.33 -23.01 -6.52
CA LEU A 254 -18.49 -22.25 -5.62
C LEU A 254 -17.40 -23.10 -4.93
N ASP A 255 -17.73 -24.36 -4.59
CA ASP A 255 -16.75 -25.27 -3.97
C ASP A 255 -15.60 -25.59 -4.95
N SER A 256 -15.91 -25.63 -6.26
CA SER A 256 -14.87 -25.77 -7.29
C SER A 256 -13.98 -24.52 -7.37
N ILE A 257 -14.53 -23.33 -7.18
CA ILE A 257 -13.73 -22.08 -7.10
C ILE A 257 -12.82 -22.13 -5.88
N ALA A 258 -13.32 -22.55 -4.73
CA ALA A 258 -12.59 -22.62 -3.46
C ALA A 258 -11.35 -23.56 -3.50
N GLN A 259 -11.29 -24.49 -4.47
CA GLN A 259 -10.11 -25.32 -4.68
C GLN A 259 -8.93 -24.53 -5.28
N TRP A 260 -9.20 -23.41 -5.95
CA TRP A 260 -8.21 -22.62 -6.65
C TRP A 260 -7.82 -21.32 -5.90
N ILE A 261 -8.77 -20.68 -5.26
CA ILE A 261 -8.58 -19.37 -4.63
C ILE A 261 -9.15 -19.35 -3.22
N ASP A 262 -8.55 -18.55 -2.36
CA ASP A 262 -9.17 -18.14 -1.11
C ASP A 262 -10.26 -17.11 -1.42
N ILE A 263 -11.53 -17.55 -1.36
CA ILE A 263 -12.68 -16.74 -1.80
C ILE A 263 -12.82 -15.46 -0.98
N GLU A 264 -12.68 -15.55 0.34
CA GLU A 264 -12.85 -14.38 1.22
C GLU A 264 -11.72 -13.37 1.00
N ASP A 265 -10.50 -13.86 0.78
CA ASP A 265 -9.34 -13.05 0.46
C ASP A 265 -9.51 -12.32 -0.89
N PHE A 266 -9.97 -13.04 -1.92
CA PHE A 266 -10.26 -12.46 -3.23
C PHE A 266 -11.37 -11.41 -3.17
N ILE A 267 -12.43 -11.64 -2.39
CA ILE A 267 -13.53 -10.68 -2.19
C ILE A 267 -13.04 -9.44 -1.46
N ARG A 268 -12.24 -9.58 -0.40
CA ARG A 268 -11.61 -8.46 0.32
C ARG A 268 -10.76 -7.61 -0.62
N TYR A 269 -9.84 -8.25 -1.35
CA TYR A 269 -8.97 -7.56 -2.31
C TYR A 269 -9.77 -6.88 -3.42
N TYR A 270 -10.78 -7.57 -3.98
CA TYR A 270 -11.70 -6.99 -4.96
C TYR A 270 -12.32 -5.70 -4.43
N TRP A 271 -12.85 -5.70 -3.21
CA TRP A 271 -13.50 -4.52 -2.66
C TRP A 271 -12.54 -3.36 -2.43
N ILE A 272 -11.32 -3.61 -1.97
CA ILE A 272 -10.32 -2.56 -1.83
C ILE A 272 -10.02 -1.92 -3.19
N GLN A 273 -9.82 -2.71 -4.22
CA GLN A 273 -9.55 -2.22 -5.57
C GLN A 273 -10.78 -1.55 -6.23
N GLU A 274 -11.97 -2.09 -6.02
CA GLU A 274 -13.21 -1.56 -6.60
C GLU A 274 -13.66 -0.28 -5.88
N PHE A 275 -13.55 -0.22 -4.56
CA PHE A 275 -13.87 0.96 -3.76
C PHE A 275 -12.97 2.13 -4.14
N THR A 276 -11.68 1.92 -4.16
CA THR A 276 -10.69 2.92 -4.58
C THR A 276 -10.76 3.23 -6.06
N LYS A 277 -11.36 2.35 -6.84
CA LYS A 277 -11.41 2.40 -8.30
C LYS A 277 -10.05 2.65 -8.92
N ASN A 278 -9.04 1.93 -8.38
CA ASN A 278 -7.67 2.02 -8.85
C ASN A 278 -7.56 1.60 -10.32
N ILE A 279 -7.20 2.54 -11.19
CA ILE A 279 -7.12 2.30 -12.64
C ILE A 279 -6.10 1.21 -12.98
N ASP A 280 -5.06 1.06 -12.19
CA ASP A 280 -4.05 0.01 -12.36
C ASP A 280 -4.46 -1.32 -11.70
N GLY A 281 -5.42 -1.32 -10.81
CA GLY A 281 -5.81 -2.45 -9.96
C GLY A 281 -6.35 -3.69 -10.69
N HIS A 282 -6.44 -3.68 -12.00
CA HIS A 282 -6.81 -4.85 -12.81
C HIS A 282 -5.70 -5.31 -13.78
N ARG A 283 -4.58 -4.60 -13.86
CA ARG A 283 -3.56 -4.85 -14.89
C ARG A 283 -2.12 -4.94 -14.38
N ARG A 284 -1.74 -4.23 -13.32
CA ARG A 284 -0.37 -4.21 -12.79
C ARG A 284 -0.35 -3.91 -11.29
N SER A 285 0.79 -4.06 -10.65
CA SER A 285 0.98 -3.90 -9.21
C SER A 285 0.03 -4.78 -8.39
N ILE A 286 -0.33 -5.95 -8.92
CA ILE A 286 -1.21 -6.92 -8.29
C ILE A 286 -0.35 -8.08 -7.83
N PHE A 287 -0.09 -8.15 -6.53
CA PHE A 287 0.66 -9.23 -5.93
C PHE A 287 -0.24 -10.41 -5.57
N LEU A 288 0.33 -11.61 -5.69
CA LEU A 288 -0.32 -12.86 -5.36
C LEU A 288 0.66 -13.80 -4.69
N THR A 289 0.13 -14.70 -3.86
CA THR A 289 0.90 -15.80 -3.30
C THR A 289 0.26 -17.14 -3.61
N TRP A 290 1.11 -18.13 -3.83
CA TRP A 290 0.68 -19.51 -3.96
C TRP A 290 1.79 -20.46 -3.48
N GLU A 291 1.38 -21.55 -2.81
CA GLU A 291 2.28 -22.57 -2.31
C GLU A 291 1.77 -23.96 -2.70
N LYS A 292 2.68 -24.84 -3.05
CA LYS A 292 2.40 -26.28 -3.14
C LYS A 292 3.04 -26.96 -1.95
N LYS A 293 2.23 -27.46 -1.02
CA LYS A 293 2.67 -28.13 0.22
C LYS A 293 2.38 -29.63 0.13
N ASP A 294 3.43 -30.44 0.27
CA ASP A 294 3.28 -31.91 0.30
C ASP A 294 2.40 -32.46 -0.82
N SER A 295 2.60 -31.98 -2.05
CA SER A 295 1.82 -32.30 -3.23
C SER A 295 0.38 -31.75 -3.26
N ILE A 296 -0.02 -30.96 -2.27
CA ILE A 296 -1.34 -30.28 -2.20
C ILE A 296 -1.19 -28.83 -2.67
N ASN A 297 -1.99 -28.42 -3.64
CA ASN A 297 -2.09 -27.02 -4.01
C ASN A 297 -2.87 -26.26 -2.94
N THR A 298 -2.28 -25.22 -2.35
CA THR A 298 -3.02 -24.28 -1.52
C THR A 298 -3.86 -23.36 -2.40
N PRO A 299 -4.93 -22.74 -1.90
CA PRO A 299 -5.60 -21.69 -2.65
C PRO A 299 -4.67 -20.50 -2.93
N ILE A 300 -4.78 -19.93 -4.12
CA ILE A 300 -4.12 -18.65 -4.46
C ILE A 300 -4.70 -17.56 -3.55
N LYS A 301 -3.84 -16.70 -3.00
CA LYS A 301 -4.23 -15.51 -2.24
C LYS A 301 -3.80 -14.25 -2.97
N MET A 302 -4.59 -13.19 -2.78
CA MET A 302 -4.32 -11.85 -3.29
C MET A 302 -3.52 -11.02 -2.28
N GLY A 303 -2.77 -10.04 -2.75
CA GLY A 303 -2.06 -9.11 -1.90
C GLY A 303 -0.57 -9.40 -1.74
N PRO A 304 0.13 -8.44 -1.12
CA PRO A 304 -0.41 -7.24 -0.48
C PRO A 304 -0.98 -6.23 -1.48
N VAL A 305 -1.86 -5.37 -0.96
CA VAL A 305 -2.32 -4.19 -1.72
C VAL A 305 -1.15 -3.23 -1.96
N TRP A 306 -1.08 -2.64 -3.16
CA TRP A 306 0.04 -1.78 -3.54
C TRP A 306 -0.34 -0.77 -4.61
N ASP A 307 0.26 0.45 -4.56
CA ASP A 307 0.26 1.45 -5.62
C ASP A 307 -1.12 2.02 -5.97
N PHE A 308 -1.64 2.88 -5.08
CA PHE A 308 -2.96 3.50 -5.22
C PHE A 308 -2.92 4.98 -5.63
N ASP A 309 -1.81 5.43 -6.18
CA ASP A 309 -1.66 6.84 -6.63
C ASP A 309 -2.59 7.21 -7.80
N LEU A 310 -3.15 6.23 -8.50
CA LEU A 310 -4.17 6.39 -9.54
C LEU A 310 -5.59 5.96 -9.09
N GLY A 311 -5.78 5.76 -7.79
CA GLY A 311 -7.08 5.50 -7.18
C GLY A 311 -7.87 6.79 -6.92
N TYR A 312 -9.08 6.64 -6.38
CA TYR A 312 -9.93 7.72 -5.87
C TYR A 312 -10.15 8.88 -6.86
N GLY A 313 -10.20 8.56 -8.12
CA GLY A 313 -10.38 9.55 -9.17
C GLY A 313 -9.13 10.37 -9.51
N ASN A 314 -7.96 10.00 -9.03
CA ASN A 314 -6.69 10.68 -9.31
C ASN A 314 -6.06 10.21 -10.63
N SER A 315 -6.84 10.25 -11.71
CA SER A 315 -6.41 9.85 -13.05
C SER A 315 -7.19 10.62 -14.10
N SER A 316 -6.58 10.82 -15.26
CA SER A 316 -7.26 11.34 -16.45
C SER A 316 -8.08 10.29 -17.21
N ASP A 317 -8.02 9.04 -16.81
CA ASP A 317 -8.85 7.99 -17.40
C ASP A 317 -10.33 8.31 -17.15
N LYS A 318 -11.16 8.24 -18.21
CA LYS A 318 -12.60 8.47 -18.13
C LYS A 318 -13.32 7.53 -17.16
N LYS A 319 -12.68 6.42 -16.79
CA LYS A 319 -13.18 5.46 -15.79
C LYS A 319 -12.89 5.87 -14.36
N ALA A 320 -12.11 6.93 -14.11
CA ALA A 320 -11.75 7.39 -12.78
C ALA A 320 -12.86 8.14 -12.03
N VAL A 321 -14.07 8.17 -12.58
CA VAL A 321 -15.26 8.75 -11.95
C VAL A 321 -15.80 7.87 -10.82
N PRO A 322 -16.54 8.38 -9.82
CA PRO A 322 -16.99 7.60 -8.68
C PRO A 322 -18.10 6.59 -9.00
N ASP A 323 -18.79 6.76 -10.12
CA ASP A 323 -19.85 5.86 -10.61
C ASP A 323 -19.29 4.68 -11.41
N GLN A 324 -20.12 3.71 -11.77
CA GLN A 324 -19.83 2.50 -12.54
C GLN A 324 -18.87 1.51 -11.85
N TRP A 325 -18.97 0.26 -12.27
CA TRP A 325 -18.07 -0.81 -11.85
C TRP A 325 -16.84 -0.86 -12.75
N LEU A 326 -15.66 -1.03 -12.16
CA LEU A 326 -14.41 -1.17 -12.90
C LEU A 326 -13.83 -2.58 -12.76
N ILE A 327 -13.40 -2.95 -11.57
CA ILE A 327 -12.56 -4.13 -11.32
C ILE A 327 -13.29 -5.43 -11.65
N ARG A 328 -14.59 -5.52 -11.37
CA ARG A 328 -15.37 -6.73 -11.67
C ARG A 328 -15.43 -7.08 -13.15
N ASN A 329 -15.20 -6.11 -14.04
CA ASN A 329 -15.31 -6.29 -15.49
C ASN A 329 -13.99 -6.75 -16.13
N TYR A 330 -12.89 -6.83 -15.34
CA TYR A 330 -11.55 -7.13 -15.83
C TYR A 330 -10.90 -8.31 -15.12
N GLY A 331 -9.79 -8.75 -15.67
CA GLY A 331 -8.98 -9.81 -15.08
C GLY A 331 -9.75 -11.09 -14.83
N TRP A 332 -9.43 -11.77 -13.77
CA TRP A 332 -10.13 -12.99 -13.33
C TRP A 332 -11.52 -12.69 -12.76
N ASN A 333 -11.75 -11.50 -12.24
CA ASN A 333 -13.04 -11.09 -11.68
C ASN A 333 -14.18 -11.23 -12.71
N ARG A 334 -13.95 -10.89 -13.98
CA ARG A 334 -14.99 -11.03 -15.03
C ARG A 334 -15.55 -12.47 -15.18
N PHE A 335 -14.79 -13.46 -14.76
CA PHE A 335 -15.21 -14.87 -14.73
C PHE A 335 -15.87 -15.22 -13.40
N LEU A 336 -15.27 -14.86 -12.28
CA LEU A 336 -15.80 -15.11 -10.93
C LEU A 336 -17.21 -14.52 -10.76
N PHE A 337 -17.45 -13.34 -11.28
CA PHE A 337 -18.77 -12.70 -11.29
C PHE A 337 -19.85 -13.39 -12.17
N LYS A 338 -19.52 -14.46 -12.89
CA LYS A 338 -20.53 -15.34 -13.52
C LYS A 338 -21.19 -16.26 -12.51
N ASN A 339 -20.52 -16.57 -11.39
CA ASN A 339 -21.07 -17.37 -10.31
C ASN A 339 -22.02 -16.55 -9.45
N LYS A 340 -23.27 -17.04 -9.27
CA LYS A 340 -24.32 -16.32 -8.52
C LYS A 340 -24.02 -16.26 -7.03
N GLU A 341 -23.47 -17.32 -6.46
CA GLU A 341 -23.15 -17.39 -5.04
C GLU A 341 -21.91 -16.54 -4.71
N TYR A 342 -20.90 -16.50 -5.59
CA TYR A 342 -19.78 -15.57 -5.47
C TYR A 342 -20.26 -14.12 -5.45
N LYS A 343 -21.15 -13.74 -6.39
CA LYS A 343 -21.75 -12.40 -6.40
C LYS A 343 -22.49 -12.08 -5.10
N LYS A 344 -23.24 -13.06 -4.57
CA LYS A 344 -23.94 -12.88 -3.29
C LYS A 344 -22.95 -12.63 -2.16
N ARG A 345 -21.87 -13.40 -2.04
CA ARG A 345 -20.82 -13.20 -1.04
C ARG A 345 -20.14 -11.84 -1.18
N VAL A 346 -19.89 -11.38 -2.41
CA VAL A 346 -19.34 -10.03 -2.66
C VAL A 346 -20.30 -8.96 -2.10
N LYS A 347 -21.62 -9.09 -2.34
CA LYS A 347 -22.62 -8.19 -1.78
C LYS A 347 -22.65 -8.25 -0.25
N ASP A 348 -22.76 -9.45 0.31
CA ASP A 348 -22.79 -9.67 1.77
C ASP A 348 -21.55 -9.07 2.46
N TYR A 349 -20.38 -9.15 1.80
CA TYR A 349 -19.14 -8.57 2.32
C TYR A 349 -19.20 -7.05 2.41
N TRP A 350 -19.73 -6.36 1.37
CA TRP A 350 -19.93 -4.91 1.43
C TRP A 350 -20.89 -4.53 2.54
N GLU A 351 -22.06 -5.15 2.59
CA GLU A 351 -23.06 -4.88 3.63
C GLU A 351 -22.50 -5.05 5.04
N LYS A 352 -21.72 -6.10 5.27
CA LYS A 352 -21.05 -6.38 6.54
C LYS A 352 -20.00 -5.34 6.92
N ASN A 353 -19.20 -4.90 5.95
CA ASN A 353 -18.03 -4.07 6.20
C ASN A 353 -18.22 -2.59 5.79
N ARG A 354 -19.40 -2.20 5.32
CA ARG A 354 -19.67 -0.84 4.84
C ARG A 354 -19.22 0.26 5.80
N ALA A 355 -19.43 0.06 7.09
CA ALA A 355 -19.00 1.02 8.11
C ALA A 355 -17.47 1.24 8.12
N VAL A 356 -16.68 0.20 7.81
CA VAL A 356 -15.21 0.30 7.70
C VAL A 356 -14.83 1.17 6.51
N PHE A 357 -15.51 1.02 5.37
CA PHE A 357 -15.28 1.87 4.20
C PHE A 357 -15.68 3.32 4.45
N VAL A 358 -16.77 3.57 5.16
CA VAL A 358 -17.17 4.93 5.56
C VAL A 358 -16.17 5.56 6.52
N ALA A 359 -15.61 4.81 7.46
CA ALA A 359 -14.62 5.29 8.42
C ALA A 359 -13.29 5.74 7.79
N THR A 360 -13.06 5.45 6.49
CA THR A 360 -11.91 6.04 5.77
C THR A 360 -11.99 7.57 5.73
N LEU A 361 -13.17 8.17 5.77
CA LEU A 361 -13.35 9.64 5.83
C LEU A 361 -12.76 10.22 7.10
N ASP A 362 -13.03 9.60 8.26
CA ASP A 362 -12.47 10.02 9.55
C ASP A 362 -10.94 9.81 9.57
N SER A 363 -10.46 8.73 8.94
CA SER A 363 -9.03 8.47 8.81
C SER A 363 -8.33 9.55 7.97
N ILE A 364 -8.97 10.02 6.89
CA ILE A 364 -8.46 11.14 6.08
C ILE A 364 -8.40 12.42 6.92
N ASP A 365 -9.45 12.74 7.67
CA ASP A 365 -9.49 13.92 8.53
C ASP A 365 -8.40 13.90 9.61
N SER A 366 -8.13 12.72 10.17
CA SER A 366 -7.06 12.57 11.15
C SER A 366 -5.69 12.80 10.56
N ILE A 367 -5.36 12.07 9.48
CA ILE A 367 -4.02 12.12 8.90
C ILE A 367 -3.74 13.44 8.18
N SER A 368 -4.76 14.05 7.54
CA SER A 368 -4.58 15.34 6.88
C SER A 368 -4.31 16.49 7.86
N ARG A 369 -4.87 16.43 9.07
CA ARG A 369 -4.53 17.36 10.16
C ARG A 369 -3.09 17.18 10.64
N GLU A 370 -2.61 15.94 10.74
CA GLU A 370 -1.21 15.64 11.08
C GLU A 370 -0.26 16.21 10.02
N LEU A 371 -0.63 16.14 8.73
CA LEU A 371 0.18 16.61 7.62
C LEU A 371 0.03 18.11 7.34
N ALA A 372 -0.92 18.82 7.95
CA ALA A 372 -1.30 20.18 7.56
C ALA A 372 -0.13 21.17 7.62
N GLU A 373 0.66 21.15 8.70
CA GLU A 373 1.82 22.02 8.84
C GLU A 373 2.94 21.62 7.87
N ALA A 374 3.28 20.34 7.80
CA ALA A 374 4.31 19.82 6.90
C ALA A 374 3.95 20.01 5.42
N SER A 375 2.67 20.03 5.07
CA SER A 375 2.20 20.31 3.70
C SER A 375 2.65 21.68 3.19
N SER A 376 2.80 22.67 4.07
CA SER A 376 3.32 24.00 3.71
C SER A 376 4.78 23.91 3.26
N ASN A 377 5.60 23.12 3.93
CA ASN A 377 6.98 22.85 3.52
C ASN A 377 7.02 22.05 2.19
N GLU A 378 6.16 21.04 2.06
CA GLU A 378 6.05 20.23 0.85
C GLU A 378 5.77 21.10 -0.37
N PHE A 379 4.72 21.92 -0.33
CA PHE A 379 4.30 22.72 -1.49
C PHE A 379 5.14 23.99 -1.68
N LYS A 380 5.89 24.44 -0.67
CA LYS A 380 6.96 25.41 -0.85
C LYS A 380 8.12 24.80 -1.65
N ARG A 381 8.51 23.57 -1.34
CA ARG A 381 9.58 22.85 -2.05
C ARG A 381 9.15 22.43 -3.45
N TRP A 382 7.93 21.98 -3.59
CA TRP A 382 7.33 21.45 -4.81
C TRP A 382 6.03 22.20 -5.12
N PRO A 383 6.07 23.36 -5.82
CA PRO A 383 4.89 24.20 -6.08
C PRO A 383 4.02 23.60 -7.19
N VAL A 384 3.38 22.44 -6.89
CA VAL A 384 2.63 21.62 -7.85
C VAL A 384 1.12 21.60 -7.62
N LEU A 385 0.61 22.32 -6.62
CA LEU A 385 -0.84 22.38 -6.37
C LEU A 385 -1.59 22.99 -7.56
N GLU A 386 -1.20 24.19 -8.00
CA GLU A 386 -1.81 24.90 -9.11
C GLU A 386 -1.20 24.54 -10.47
N ASN A 387 0.01 23.98 -10.45
CA ASN A 387 0.76 23.63 -11.66
C ASN A 387 0.79 22.13 -11.88
N ASP A 388 0.80 21.71 -13.13
CA ASP A 388 0.86 20.31 -13.52
C ASP A 388 2.29 19.76 -13.65
N SER A 389 3.29 20.57 -13.41
CA SER A 389 4.73 20.19 -13.47
C SER A 389 5.11 19.41 -14.74
N GLY A 390 4.47 19.72 -15.87
CA GLY A 390 4.66 19.01 -17.13
C GLY A 390 3.77 17.77 -17.31
N PHE A 391 2.89 17.49 -16.35
CA PHE A 391 1.91 16.40 -16.41
C PHE A 391 0.48 16.98 -16.41
N PRO A 392 -0.09 17.32 -17.57
CA PRO A 392 -1.36 18.05 -17.70
C PRO A 392 -2.60 17.31 -17.19
N PHE A 393 -2.41 16.09 -16.70
CA PHE A 393 -3.49 15.20 -16.26
C PHE A 393 -3.80 15.29 -14.76
N PHE A 394 -3.00 16.05 -14.00
CA PHE A 394 -3.24 16.16 -12.58
C PHE A 394 -4.28 17.22 -12.27
N LYS A 395 -5.15 16.91 -11.29
CA LYS A 395 -6.07 17.89 -10.76
C LYS A 395 -5.28 19.05 -10.14
N LYS A 396 -5.79 20.28 -10.30
CA LYS A 396 -5.24 21.50 -9.72
C LYS A 396 -6.06 21.88 -8.51
N PHE A 397 -5.39 22.39 -7.49
CA PHE A 397 -6.00 22.83 -6.24
C PHE A 397 -5.34 24.13 -5.78
N SER A 398 -6.13 25.01 -5.16
CA SER A 398 -5.61 26.28 -4.64
C SER A 398 -4.76 26.08 -3.36
N ASN A 399 -5.04 25.01 -2.61
CA ASN A 399 -4.36 24.67 -1.37
C ASN A 399 -4.50 23.17 -1.04
N TYR A 400 -3.79 22.74 -0.01
CA TYR A 400 -3.79 21.34 0.44
C TYR A 400 -5.19 20.86 0.90
N GLN A 401 -5.93 21.70 1.65
CA GLN A 401 -7.24 21.35 2.16
C GLN A 401 -8.22 21.05 1.01
N GLU A 402 -8.19 21.84 -0.06
CA GLU A 402 -9.03 21.59 -1.24
C GLU A 402 -8.74 20.22 -1.88
N ALA A 403 -7.47 19.80 -1.91
CA ALA A 403 -7.11 18.47 -2.40
C ALA A 403 -7.67 17.34 -1.50
N VAL A 404 -7.63 17.54 -0.18
CA VAL A 404 -8.21 16.63 0.81
C VAL A 404 -9.74 16.57 0.67
N ASP A 405 -10.40 17.71 0.56
CA ASP A 405 -11.87 17.79 0.41
C ASP A 405 -12.33 17.14 -0.89
N ALA A 406 -11.60 17.31 -1.97
CA ALA A 406 -11.88 16.65 -3.25
C ALA A 406 -11.78 15.12 -3.16
N LEU A 407 -10.80 14.59 -2.42
CA LEU A 407 -10.69 13.16 -2.15
C LEU A 407 -11.88 12.65 -1.35
N LYS A 408 -12.26 13.34 -0.26
CA LYS A 408 -13.40 12.97 0.58
C LYS A 408 -14.70 12.96 -0.20
N ASN A 409 -14.98 14.03 -0.95
CA ASN A 409 -16.18 14.13 -1.78
C ASN A 409 -16.25 13.00 -2.84
N TRP A 410 -15.11 12.62 -3.43
CA TRP A 410 -15.08 11.48 -4.36
C TRP A 410 -15.46 10.17 -3.64
N ILE A 411 -14.95 9.94 -2.43
CA ILE A 411 -15.22 8.74 -1.63
C ILE A 411 -16.70 8.70 -1.22
N GLU A 412 -17.29 9.82 -0.77
CA GLU A 412 -18.71 9.93 -0.41
C GLU A 412 -19.60 9.56 -1.59
N GLN A 413 -19.34 10.14 -2.77
CA GLN A 413 -20.05 9.80 -4.00
C GLN A 413 -19.87 8.32 -4.38
N ARG A 414 -18.66 7.76 -4.17
CA ARG A 414 -18.39 6.35 -4.46
C ARG A 414 -19.19 5.42 -3.56
N ILE A 415 -19.23 5.69 -2.27
CA ILE A 415 -20.01 4.92 -1.29
C ILE A 415 -21.49 4.97 -1.66
N GLN A 416 -22.04 6.17 -1.89
CA GLN A 416 -23.42 6.34 -2.28
C GLN A 416 -23.74 5.53 -3.55
N TRP A 417 -22.90 5.66 -4.57
CA TRP A 417 -23.11 4.95 -5.83
C TRP A 417 -23.07 3.41 -5.65
N ILE A 418 -22.15 2.88 -4.84
CA ILE A 418 -22.09 1.44 -4.55
C ILE A 418 -23.37 0.99 -3.84
N ASP A 419 -23.81 1.70 -2.83
CA ASP A 419 -25.04 1.37 -2.07
C ASP A 419 -26.30 1.30 -2.96
N GLU A 420 -26.40 2.18 -3.95
CA GLU A 420 -27.52 2.25 -4.87
C GLU A 420 -27.47 1.17 -5.98
N ASN A 421 -26.29 0.58 -6.26
CA ASN A 421 -26.06 -0.30 -7.41
C ASN A 421 -25.57 -1.71 -7.06
N LEU A 422 -25.58 -2.07 -5.79
CA LEU A 422 -25.06 -3.33 -5.27
C LEU A 422 -25.93 -4.56 -5.59
#